data_390681e434f5a102cb0b554090fe8ea2
#
_entry.id   390681e434f5a102cb0b554090fe8ea2
#
_cell.length_a   1.000
_cell.length_b   1.000
_cell.length_c   1.000
_cell.angle_alpha   90.00
_cell.angle_beta   90.00
_cell.angle_gamma   90.00
#
_symmetry.space_group_name_H-M   'P 1'
#
loop_
_entity.id
_entity.type
_entity.pdbx_description
1 polymer ?
#
loop_
_entity_poly.entity_id
_entity_poly.type
_entity_poly.pdbx_seq_one_letter_code
_entity_poly.pdbx_strand_id
1 'polypeptide(L)'
;ADNFGHSSQMPQMLRGFARGIFRIGDVVERALENLSPSGIDMIIYNISAGTGRQYLYYHASRKHSGDAGSGNPADEARHGNWDFIQPLNVANRQWVAACRPVSGYFQPDPWSGWSILLGGWAFTALLTVYLSTLMGRTDKVKRLVRERTAQLTDANEALNREVGERMHAETKLKALNETLEQRVARRTAEANRRAQELEQFAYVTSHDLKAPLRGIANLAAWLQEDLKEKLTEATREQLELLRDRVKRMNALIEGLLDYSRIGHTESSVEKVDVRELLLEIVDSLSPPQEFSVDIAPDMPTLRTDRLHLYQVFANLISNSIKHHDSEQGHVWIKVSEKGGFYEFTLEDDGPGIAPEYHETVFMMFQTLETKDYDTNTGIGLALVRKIVQEHGGSISLESEPGKGARFRFTWPGSV
;
A
#
# COMPACT_ATOMS: atom_id res chain seq x y z
N ALA A 1 -46.49 -18.21 7.47
CA ALA A 1 -45.40 -19.11 7.83
C ALA A 1 -44.17 -18.20 7.99
N ASP A 2 -43.77 -17.94 9.16
CA ASP A 2 -42.52 -18.30 9.74
C ASP A 2 -42.31 -17.64 11.09
N ASN A 3 -42.29 -18.49 12.06
CA ASN A 3 -41.82 -18.28 13.40
C ASN A 3 -40.45 -17.60 13.46
N PHE A 4 -40.34 -16.44 14.04
CA PHE A 4 -39.18 -16.04 14.82
C PHE A 4 -39.61 -15.72 16.24
N GLY A 5 -39.56 -16.75 17.10
CA GLY A 5 -39.62 -16.61 18.54
C GLY A 5 -38.38 -15.82 19.01
N HIS A 6 -38.54 -14.55 19.26
CA HIS A 6 -37.60 -13.81 20.09
C HIS A 6 -37.74 -14.24 21.55
N SER A 7 -37.03 -15.29 21.92
CA SER A 7 -36.70 -15.51 23.31
C SER A 7 -35.77 -14.40 23.76
N SER A 8 -36.30 -13.47 24.51
CA SER A 8 -35.51 -12.48 25.24
C SER A 8 -34.66 -13.21 26.29
N GLN A 9 -33.54 -13.72 25.90
CA GLN A 9 -32.49 -14.11 26.82
C GLN A 9 -31.80 -12.83 27.31
N MET A 10 -32.38 -12.21 28.34
CA MET A 10 -31.59 -11.33 29.21
C MET A 10 -30.38 -12.13 29.70
N PRO A 11 -29.16 -11.59 29.64
CA PRO A 11 -27.98 -12.28 30.13
C PRO A 11 -28.23 -12.78 31.54
N GLN A 12 -27.92 -14.02 31.84
CA GLN A 12 -28.12 -14.66 33.16
C GLN A 12 -27.49 -13.85 34.31
N MET A 13 -26.49 -13.03 34.05
CA MET A 13 -25.89 -12.10 34.97
C MET A 13 -26.89 -11.05 35.53
N LEU A 14 -27.76 -10.48 34.68
CA LEU A 14 -28.75 -9.50 35.09
C LEU A 14 -29.89 -10.15 35.90
N ARG A 15 -30.24 -11.43 35.63
CA ARG A 15 -31.20 -12.18 36.48
C ARG A 15 -30.62 -12.55 37.82
N GLY A 16 -29.33 -12.80 37.93
CA GLY A 16 -28.65 -13.01 39.19
C GLY A 16 -28.57 -11.76 40.06
N PHE A 17 -28.34 -10.60 39.44
CA PHE A 17 -28.29 -9.31 40.16
C PHE A 17 -29.66 -8.88 40.71
N ALA A 18 -30.74 -9.11 39.99
CA ALA A 18 -32.09 -8.77 40.42
C ALA A 18 -32.61 -9.72 41.54
N ARG A 19 -32.13 -10.95 41.60
CA ARG A 19 -32.51 -11.93 42.67
C ARG A 19 -31.64 -11.88 43.91
N GLY A 20 -30.43 -11.30 43.80
CA GLY A 20 -29.47 -11.28 44.92
C GLY A 20 -29.61 -10.09 45.85
N ILE A 21 -30.45 -9.12 45.49
CA ILE A 21 -30.37 -7.81 46.19
C ILE A 21 -31.16 -7.74 47.47
N PHE A 22 -32.23 -8.48 47.73
CA PHE A 22 -32.96 -8.35 48.96
C PHE A 22 -33.71 -9.64 49.37
N ARG A 23 -33.02 -10.51 50.09
CA ARG A 23 -33.76 -11.21 51.17
C ARG A 23 -33.91 -10.20 52.29
N ILE A 24 -35.07 -9.59 52.35
CA ILE A 24 -35.45 -8.60 53.44
C ILE A 24 -35.12 -9.18 54.78
N GLY A 25 -35.33 -10.48 54.98
CA GLY A 25 -34.93 -11.21 56.13
C GLY A 25 -33.47 -11.08 56.51
N ASP A 26 -32.57 -11.29 55.56
CA ASP A 26 -31.12 -11.24 55.83
C ASP A 26 -30.66 -9.84 56.23
N VAL A 27 -31.27 -8.80 55.66
CA VAL A 27 -30.98 -7.39 56.00
C VAL A 27 -31.49 -7.03 57.42
N VAL A 28 -32.69 -7.45 57.70
CA VAL A 28 -33.31 -7.16 59.04
C VAL A 28 -32.64 -8.01 60.11
N GLU A 29 -32.39 -9.29 59.87
CA GLU A 29 -31.66 -10.15 60.83
C GLU A 29 -30.27 -9.61 61.14
N ARG A 30 -29.55 -9.16 60.10
CA ARG A 30 -28.22 -8.60 60.31
C ARG A 30 -28.21 -7.26 61.03
N ALA A 31 -29.22 -6.46 60.78
CA ALA A 31 -29.42 -5.22 61.49
C ALA A 31 -29.83 -5.45 63.03
N LEU A 32 -30.53 -6.53 63.25
CA LEU A 32 -30.97 -6.93 64.58
C LEU A 32 -29.98 -7.83 65.33
N GLU A 33 -28.98 -8.37 64.66
CA GLU A 33 -27.98 -9.34 65.14
C GLU A 33 -27.18 -8.78 66.35
N ASN A 34 -26.94 -7.47 66.35
CA ASN A 34 -26.21 -6.77 67.43
C ASN A 34 -27.11 -6.10 68.49
N LEU A 35 -28.41 -6.25 68.38
CA LEU A 35 -29.32 -5.74 69.38
C LEU A 35 -29.58 -6.81 70.49
N SER A 36 -29.47 -6.42 71.77
CA SER A 36 -29.84 -7.29 72.86
C SER A 36 -31.24 -7.84 72.61
N PRO A 37 -31.54 -9.11 72.94
CA PRO A 37 -32.87 -9.69 72.73
C PRO A 37 -33.94 -8.85 73.46
N SER A 38 -34.55 -7.95 72.70
CA SER A 38 -35.62 -7.06 73.13
C SER A 38 -36.90 -7.80 72.90
N GLY A 39 -37.64 -8.12 73.85
CA GLY A 39 -38.94 -8.78 73.75
C GLY A 39 -39.96 -8.09 72.80
N ILE A 40 -39.59 -7.86 71.60
CA ILE A 40 -40.33 -7.20 70.52
C ILE A 40 -40.45 -8.12 69.30
N ASP A 41 -41.68 -8.43 68.90
CA ASP A 41 -41.97 -9.05 67.62
C ASP A 41 -42.12 -7.96 66.57
N MET A 42 -41.55 -8.20 65.35
CA MET A 42 -41.62 -7.27 64.23
C MET A 42 -42.10 -7.97 63.00
N ILE A 43 -42.94 -7.32 62.23
CA ILE A 43 -43.42 -7.79 60.96
C ILE A 43 -43.27 -6.71 59.87
N ILE A 44 -42.89 -7.10 58.70
CA ILE A 44 -42.82 -6.22 57.52
C ILE A 44 -43.75 -6.76 56.46
N TYR A 45 -44.61 -5.90 55.92
CA TYR A 45 -45.49 -6.24 54.78
C TYR A 45 -45.61 -5.08 53.82
N ASN A 46 -45.91 -5.44 52.56
CA ASN A 46 -46.10 -4.50 51.45
C ASN A 46 -47.59 -4.15 51.31
N ILE A 47 -47.89 -2.87 51.22
CA ILE A 47 -49.27 -2.38 51.05
C ILE A 47 -49.53 -1.80 49.66
N SER A 48 -48.50 -1.76 48.78
CA SER A 48 -48.66 -1.20 47.46
C SER A 48 -49.30 -2.18 46.44
N ALA A 49 -49.46 -3.43 46.76
CA ALA A 49 -50.10 -4.41 45.88
C ALA A 49 -51.62 -4.39 46.14
N GLY A 50 -52.42 -3.94 45.20
CA GLY A 50 -53.89 -3.72 45.30
C GLY A 50 -54.76 -4.90 45.73
N THR A 51 -54.19 -5.97 46.28
CA THR A 51 -54.87 -7.19 46.75
C THR A 51 -54.68 -7.48 48.25
N GLY A 52 -54.39 -6.47 49.05
CA GLY A 52 -54.20 -6.66 50.48
C GLY A 52 -52.76 -6.62 50.97
N ARG A 53 -52.54 -6.79 52.26
CA ARG A 53 -51.19 -6.78 52.84
C ARG A 53 -50.39 -7.99 52.39
N GLN A 54 -49.36 -7.79 51.56
CA GLN A 54 -48.45 -8.85 51.21
C GLN A 54 -47.34 -8.96 52.27
N TYR A 55 -47.31 -10.08 52.97
CA TYR A 55 -46.28 -10.41 53.93
C TYR A 55 -44.93 -10.49 53.32
N LEU A 56 -43.92 -9.84 53.90
CA LEU A 56 -42.53 -9.83 53.43
C LEU A 56 -41.59 -10.52 54.42
N TYR A 57 -41.72 -10.23 55.73
CA TYR A 57 -40.79 -10.74 56.68
C TYR A 57 -41.41 -10.63 58.12
N TYR A 58 -41.11 -11.60 59.01
CA TYR A 58 -41.45 -11.60 60.41
C TYR A 58 -40.23 -11.95 61.27
N HIS A 59 -39.94 -11.13 62.23
CA HIS A 59 -38.94 -11.37 63.25
C HIS A 59 -39.67 -11.63 64.61
N ALA A 60 -39.54 -12.91 65.02
CA ALA A 60 -40.04 -13.26 66.39
C ALA A 60 -39.02 -12.90 67.46
N SER A 61 -39.45 -12.33 68.51
CA SER A 61 -38.57 -12.10 69.66
C SER A 61 -37.94 -13.39 70.14
N ARG A 62 -36.63 -13.43 70.35
CA ARG A 62 -35.87 -14.61 70.81
C ARG A 62 -36.30 -15.07 72.23
N LYS A 63 -37.14 -14.34 72.87
CA LYS A 63 -37.69 -14.70 74.21
C LYS A 63 -39.01 -15.46 74.19
N HIS A 64 -39.55 -15.70 73.00
CA HIS A 64 -40.71 -16.57 72.79
C HIS A 64 -40.36 -18.07 72.79
N SER A 65 -39.24 -18.48 73.31
CA SER A 65 -38.77 -19.87 73.29
C SER A 65 -39.53 -20.87 74.18
N GLY A 66 -40.70 -20.51 74.64
CA GLY A 66 -41.49 -21.41 75.50
C GLY A 66 -42.89 -21.77 75.02
N ASP A 67 -43.48 -20.97 74.13
CA ASP A 67 -44.86 -21.21 73.64
C ASP A 67 -44.96 -20.84 72.16
N ALA A 68 -44.40 -21.68 71.31
CA ALA A 68 -44.62 -21.56 69.87
C ALA A 68 -46.06 -21.97 69.58
N GLY A 69 -46.97 -21.04 69.66
CA GLY A 69 -48.31 -21.19 69.11
C GLY A 69 -48.15 -21.58 67.60
N SER A 70 -48.77 -22.67 67.22
CA SER A 70 -48.71 -23.26 65.84
C SER A 70 -49.40 -22.42 64.76
N GLY A 71 -49.36 -21.11 64.86
CA GLY A 71 -49.94 -20.18 63.89
C GLY A 71 -48.93 -19.87 62.74
N ASN A 72 -49.39 -19.98 61.50
CA ASN A 72 -48.62 -19.54 60.34
C ASN A 72 -48.27 -18.04 60.51
N PRO A 73 -47.00 -17.62 60.49
CA PRO A 73 -46.60 -16.22 60.64
C PRO A 73 -47.34 -15.26 59.72
N ALA A 74 -47.78 -15.72 58.55
CA ALA A 74 -48.54 -14.94 57.58
C ALA A 74 -49.99 -14.65 58.05
N ASP A 75 -50.58 -15.53 58.86
CA ASP A 75 -51.94 -15.33 59.46
C ASP A 75 -51.92 -14.40 60.69
N GLU A 76 -50.89 -14.49 61.48
CA GLU A 76 -50.60 -13.56 62.56
C GLU A 76 -50.34 -12.14 62.05
N ALA A 77 -49.68 -12.05 60.88
CA ALA A 77 -49.44 -10.79 60.17
C ALA A 77 -50.76 -10.07 59.78
N ARG A 78 -51.81 -10.84 59.47
CA ARG A 78 -53.06 -10.30 58.92
C ARG A 78 -54.00 -9.85 60.06
N HIS A 79 -53.98 -10.48 61.25
CA HIS A 79 -54.97 -10.32 62.26
C HIS A 79 -54.40 -9.91 63.66
N GLY A 80 -53.05 -9.84 63.73
CA GLY A 80 -52.38 -9.44 64.97
C GLY A 80 -52.63 -7.97 65.32
N ASN A 81 -52.89 -7.72 66.65
CA ASN A 81 -52.98 -6.36 67.18
C ASN A 81 -51.54 -5.85 67.37
N TRP A 82 -51.07 -4.94 66.48
CA TRP A 82 -49.72 -4.38 66.48
C TRP A 82 -49.77 -3.00 67.18
N ASP A 83 -48.93 -2.80 68.17
CA ASP A 83 -48.94 -1.59 68.98
C ASP A 83 -48.25 -0.42 68.31
N PHE A 84 -47.30 -0.72 67.43
CA PHE A 84 -46.54 0.30 66.76
C PHE A 84 -46.45 -0.04 65.27
N ILE A 85 -46.91 0.89 64.46
CA ILE A 85 -46.98 0.70 63.01
C ILE A 85 -46.30 1.86 62.26
N GLN A 86 -45.25 1.58 61.52
CA GLN A 86 -44.46 2.58 60.78
C GLN A 86 -44.45 2.30 59.25
N PRO A 87 -44.95 3.20 58.40
CA PRO A 87 -44.84 3.06 56.97
C PRO A 87 -43.44 3.41 56.54
N LEU A 88 -42.91 2.62 55.58
CA LEU A 88 -41.62 2.76 54.97
C LEU A 88 -41.78 2.82 53.44
N ASN A 89 -41.24 3.83 52.78
CA ASN A 89 -41.24 3.94 51.33
C ASN A 89 -39.93 3.36 50.76
N VAL A 90 -40.00 2.23 50.07
CA VAL A 90 -38.84 1.54 49.52
C VAL A 90 -39.06 1.32 48.04
N ALA A 91 -38.26 1.96 47.23
CA ALA A 91 -38.24 1.77 45.76
C ALA A 91 -39.63 1.79 45.07
N ASN A 92 -40.40 2.87 45.24
CA ASN A 92 -41.76 3.03 44.73
C ASN A 92 -42.80 2.07 45.31
N ARG A 93 -42.50 1.43 46.44
CA ARG A 93 -43.45 0.60 47.17
C ARG A 93 -43.60 1.09 48.59
N GLN A 94 -44.79 1.01 49.06
CA GLN A 94 -45.09 1.31 50.51
C GLN A 94 -45.08 0.01 51.30
N TRP A 95 -44.11 -0.08 52.19
CA TRP A 95 -44.00 -1.17 53.15
C TRP A 95 -44.47 -0.65 54.53
N VAL A 96 -44.78 -1.55 55.37
CA VAL A 96 -45.13 -1.22 56.78
C VAL A 96 -44.35 -2.16 57.70
N ALA A 97 -43.60 -1.57 58.60
CA ALA A 97 -43.03 -2.28 59.73
C ALA A 97 -43.98 -2.10 60.91
N ALA A 98 -44.43 -3.20 61.49
CA ALA A 98 -45.24 -3.21 62.63
C ALA A 98 -44.55 -3.99 63.77
N CYS A 99 -44.58 -3.44 64.96
CA CYS A 99 -43.92 -4.00 66.12
C CYS A 99 -44.92 -4.14 67.26
N ARG A 100 -44.75 -5.18 68.09
CA ARG A 100 -45.45 -5.31 69.38
C ARG A 100 -44.50 -5.80 70.48
N PRO A 101 -44.62 -5.30 71.69
CA PRO A 101 -43.88 -5.84 72.82
C PRO A 101 -44.47 -7.22 73.23
N VAL A 102 -43.60 -8.12 73.63
CA VAL A 102 -44.01 -9.41 74.19
C VAL A 102 -44.61 -9.16 75.61
N SER A 103 -45.80 -9.68 75.83
CA SER A 103 -46.49 -9.51 77.08
C SER A 103 -45.70 -9.99 78.31
N GLY A 104 -45.58 -9.15 79.31
CA GLY A 104 -44.85 -9.46 80.55
C GLY A 104 -43.38 -9.02 80.57
N TYR A 105 -42.86 -8.45 79.46
CA TYR A 105 -41.45 -8.04 79.38
C TYR A 105 -41.20 -6.60 79.87
N PHE A 106 -42.15 -5.75 79.71
CA PHE A 106 -42.03 -4.35 80.13
C PHE A 106 -42.65 -4.17 81.49
N GLN A 107 -41.85 -4.18 82.58
CA GLN A 107 -42.24 -3.47 83.76
C GLN A 107 -42.14 -1.96 83.50
N PRO A 108 -43.04 -1.14 83.96
CA PRO A 108 -43.06 0.28 83.66
C PRO A 108 -41.92 1.00 84.38
N ASP A 109 -40.71 0.80 83.92
CA ASP A 109 -39.59 1.66 84.24
C ASP A 109 -39.63 2.84 83.26
N PRO A 110 -39.86 4.06 83.72
CA PRO A 110 -40.07 5.21 82.85
C PRO A 110 -38.91 5.48 81.93
N TRP A 111 -37.74 4.94 82.23
CA TRP A 111 -36.56 5.12 81.39
C TRP A 111 -36.44 4.09 80.27
N SER A 112 -37.04 2.90 80.41
CA SER A 112 -36.98 1.85 79.38
C SER A 112 -37.81 2.22 78.16
N GLY A 113 -38.93 2.88 78.31
CA GLY A 113 -39.75 3.38 77.21
C GLY A 113 -39.02 4.40 76.30
N TRP A 114 -38.31 5.31 76.97
CA TRP A 114 -37.53 6.33 76.23
C TRP A 114 -36.35 5.76 75.53
N SER A 115 -35.66 4.75 76.06
CA SER A 115 -34.55 4.08 75.40
C SER A 115 -34.97 3.33 74.14
N ILE A 116 -36.16 2.70 74.17
CA ILE A 116 -36.72 2.01 72.97
C ILE A 116 -37.15 3.02 71.94
N LEU A 117 -37.79 4.14 72.35
CA LEU A 117 -38.15 5.21 71.41
C LEU A 117 -36.91 5.85 70.75
N LEU A 118 -35.89 6.18 71.55
CA LEU A 118 -34.66 6.77 71.05
C LEU A 118 -33.89 5.77 70.11
N GLY A 119 -33.85 4.49 70.48
CA GLY A 119 -33.26 3.45 69.66
C GLY A 119 -34.00 3.25 68.36
N GLY A 120 -35.33 3.25 68.36
CA GLY A 120 -36.18 3.18 67.19
C GLY A 120 -35.99 4.38 66.24
N TRP A 121 -35.94 5.59 66.87
CA TRP A 121 -35.63 6.80 66.06
C TRP A 121 -34.23 6.81 65.46
N ALA A 122 -33.21 6.40 66.22
CA ALA A 122 -31.83 6.29 65.70
C ALA A 122 -31.74 5.27 64.61
N PHE A 123 -32.41 4.10 64.72
CA PHE A 123 -32.44 3.08 63.71
C PHE A 123 -33.12 3.55 62.41
N THR A 124 -34.30 4.19 62.53
CA THR A 124 -35.02 4.75 61.40
C THR A 124 -34.20 5.84 60.67
N ALA A 125 -33.54 6.70 61.46
CA ALA A 125 -32.68 7.73 60.91
C ALA A 125 -31.50 7.12 60.14
N LEU A 126 -30.77 6.14 60.69
CA LEU A 126 -29.68 5.43 60.11
C LEU A 126 -30.13 4.67 58.84
N LEU A 127 -31.27 3.97 58.90
CA LEU A 127 -31.82 3.26 57.77
C LEU A 127 -32.22 4.21 56.62
N THR A 128 -32.81 5.36 56.97
CA THR A 128 -33.18 6.37 55.97
C THR A 128 -31.96 6.98 55.31
N VAL A 129 -30.90 7.29 56.06
CA VAL A 129 -29.62 7.78 55.50
C VAL A 129 -28.97 6.72 54.61
N TYR A 130 -28.95 5.47 55.08
CA TYR A 130 -28.38 4.35 54.30
C TYR A 130 -29.13 4.13 52.96
N LEU A 131 -30.46 4.10 53.00
CA LEU A 131 -31.29 3.96 51.81
C LEU A 131 -31.16 5.16 50.87
N SER A 132 -31.11 6.38 51.41
CA SER A 132 -30.88 7.59 50.60
C SER A 132 -29.52 7.57 49.91
N THR A 133 -28.46 7.09 50.59
CA THR A 133 -27.11 6.97 49.98
C THR A 133 -27.07 5.88 48.92
N LEU A 134 -27.76 4.75 49.11
CA LEU A 134 -27.90 3.71 48.13
C LEU A 134 -28.70 4.18 46.90
N MET A 135 -29.83 4.86 47.11
CA MET A 135 -30.61 5.45 46.02
C MET A 135 -29.78 6.48 45.23
N GLY A 136 -29.06 7.35 45.92
CA GLY A 136 -28.19 8.33 45.27
C GLY A 136 -27.06 7.69 44.47
N ARG A 137 -26.53 6.53 44.91
CA ARG A 137 -25.52 5.77 44.14
C ARG A 137 -26.14 5.10 42.91
N THR A 138 -27.35 4.51 43.06
CA THR A 138 -28.03 3.86 41.93
C THR A 138 -28.41 4.87 40.85
N ASP A 139 -28.84 6.06 41.21
CA ASP A 139 -29.19 7.12 40.25
C ASP A 139 -27.93 7.65 39.52
N LYS A 140 -26.81 7.82 40.24
CA LYS A 140 -25.54 8.16 39.63
C LYS A 140 -25.08 7.10 38.64
N VAL A 141 -25.17 5.82 39.02
CA VAL A 141 -24.81 4.70 38.12
C VAL A 141 -25.74 4.66 36.91
N LYS A 142 -27.04 4.79 37.11
CA LYS A 142 -28.02 4.84 36.00
C LYS A 142 -27.74 6.00 35.04
N ARG A 143 -27.41 7.17 35.57
CA ARG A 143 -27.05 8.34 34.76
C ARG A 143 -25.78 8.09 33.98
N LEU A 144 -24.72 7.59 34.64
CA LEU A 144 -23.45 7.27 33.98
C LEU A 144 -23.63 6.20 32.90
N VAL A 145 -24.42 5.15 33.17
CA VAL A 145 -24.74 4.11 32.19
C VAL A 145 -25.46 4.71 30.99
N ARG A 146 -26.47 5.56 31.20
CA ARG A 146 -27.19 6.23 30.10
C ARG A 146 -26.24 7.10 29.25
N GLU A 147 -25.41 7.91 29.90
CA GLU A 147 -24.42 8.76 29.23
C GLU A 147 -23.44 7.93 28.42
N ARG A 148 -22.91 6.83 28.99
CA ARG A 148 -22.00 5.91 28.29
C ARG A 148 -22.66 5.15 27.16
N THR A 149 -23.92 4.73 27.37
CA THR A 149 -24.66 4.05 26.29
C THR A 149 -24.93 5.01 25.12
N ALA A 150 -25.31 6.25 25.41
CA ALA A 150 -25.50 7.28 24.38
C ALA A 150 -24.19 7.54 23.62
N GLN A 151 -23.07 7.75 24.34
CA GLN A 151 -21.76 7.94 23.72
C GLN A 151 -21.33 6.75 22.84
N LEU A 152 -21.57 5.52 23.31
CA LEU A 152 -21.29 4.31 22.54
C LEU A 152 -22.16 4.19 21.30
N THR A 153 -23.44 4.56 21.40
CA THR A 153 -24.35 4.56 20.25
C THR A 153 -23.90 5.57 19.20
N ASP A 154 -23.60 6.79 19.62
CA ASP A 154 -23.10 7.85 18.72
C ASP A 154 -21.77 7.47 18.07
N ALA A 155 -20.83 6.92 18.87
CA ALA A 155 -19.55 6.44 18.35
C ALA A 155 -19.72 5.28 17.36
N ASN A 156 -20.64 4.35 17.63
CA ASN A 156 -20.91 3.22 16.75
C ASN A 156 -21.57 3.66 15.44
N GLU A 157 -22.49 4.63 15.51
CA GLU A 157 -23.07 5.22 14.28
C GLU A 157 -22.04 5.98 13.45
N ALA A 158 -21.12 6.72 14.08
CA ALA A 158 -20.03 7.39 13.41
C ALA A 158 -19.08 6.38 12.75
N LEU A 159 -18.71 5.31 13.48
CA LEU A 159 -17.86 4.25 12.96
C LEU A 159 -18.51 3.52 11.79
N ASN A 160 -19.80 3.21 11.89
CA ASN A 160 -20.53 2.56 10.79
C ASN A 160 -20.61 3.43 9.54
N ARG A 161 -20.73 4.75 9.69
CA ARG A 161 -20.64 5.70 8.56
C ARG A 161 -19.24 5.69 7.95
N GLU A 162 -18.20 5.79 8.76
CA GLU A 162 -16.81 5.73 8.29
C GLU A 162 -16.51 4.41 7.57
N VAL A 163 -16.93 3.28 8.12
CA VAL A 163 -16.79 1.96 7.49
C VAL A 163 -17.52 1.92 6.14
N GLY A 164 -18.73 2.45 6.08
CA GLY A 164 -19.51 2.55 4.84
C GLY A 164 -18.81 3.40 3.77
N GLU A 165 -18.28 4.55 4.15
CA GLU A 165 -17.53 5.43 3.25
C GLU A 165 -16.23 4.77 2.76
N ARG A 166 -15.49 4.10 3.65
CA ARG A 166 -14.27 3.34 3.29
C ARG A 166 -14.58 2.20 2.31
N MET A 167 -15.60 1.40 2.59
CA MET A 167 -16.01 0.31 1.69
C MET A 167 -16.43 0.84 0.32
N HIS A 168 -17.13 1.96 0.26
CA HIS A 168 -17.49 2.59 -1.01
C HIS A 168 -16.26 3.11 -1.77
N ALA A 169 -15.32 3.75 -1.06
CA ALA A 169 -14.06 4.21 -1.63
C ALA A 169 -13.20 3.05 -2.14
N GLU A 170 -13.07 1.96 -1.37
CA GLU A 170 -12.35 0.75 -1.78
C GLU A 170 -12.95 0.11 -3.02
N THR A 171 -14.29 -0.01 -3.08
CA THR A 171 -14.99 -0.56 -4.24
C THR A 171 -14.75 0.29 -5.49
N LYS A 172 -14.80 1.62 -5.34
CA LYS A 172 -14.52 2.57 -6.42
C LYS A 172 -13.06 2.49 -6.88
N LEU A 173 -12.13 2.37 -5.94
CA LEU A 173 -10.71 2.25 -6.21
C LEU A 173 -10.40 0.95 -6.95
N LYS A 174 -11.02 -0.16 -6.54
CA LYS A 174 -10.89 -1.46 -7.22
C LYS A 174 -11.41 -1.39 -8.65
N ALA A 175 -12.60 -0.85 -8.86
CA ALA A 175 -13.16 -0.68 -10.21
C ALA A 175 -12.31 0.23 -11.10
N LEU A 176 -11.73 1.30 -10.53
CA LEU A 176 -10.81 2.17 -11.25
C LEU A 176 -9.52 1.45 -11.62
N ASN A 177 -8.96 0.67 -10.69
CA ASN A 177 -7.74 -0.11 -10.93
C ASN A 177 -7.95 -1.14 -12.04
N GLU A 178 -9.04 -1.90 -11.99
CA GLU A 178 -9.41 -2.84 -13.07
C GLU A 178 -9.55 -2.13 -14.43
N THR A 179 -10.16 -0.95 -14.44
CA THR A 179 -10.30 -0.13 -15.67
C THR A 179 -8.95 0.35 -16.18
N LEU A 180 -8.05 0.76 -15.26
CA LEU A 180 -6.68 1.19 -15.61
C LEU A 180 -5.86 0.02 -16.16
N GLU A 181 -5.92 -1.14 -15.51
CA GLU A 181 -5.23 -2.35 -15.98
C GLU A 181 -5.67 -2.75 -17.39
N GLN A 182 -6.98 -2.77 -17.64
CA GLN A 182 -7.52 -3.03 -18.98
C GLN A 182 -7.06 -1.99 -20.00
N ARG A 183 -7.03 -0.70 -19.62
CA ARG A 183 -6.56 0.37 -20.50
C ARG A 183 -5.07 0.26 -20.80
N VAL A 184 -4.26 -0.05 -19.76
CA VAL A 184 -2.82 -0.29 -19.93
C VAL A 184 -2.60 -1.50 -20.85
N ALA A 185 -3.23 -2.64 -20.56
CA ALA A 185 -3.10 -3.84 -21.39
C ALA A 185 -3.49 -3.57 -22.85
N ARG A 186 -4.60 -2.86 -23.09
CA ARG A 186 -5.02 -2.50 -24.45
C ARG A 186 -4.00 -1.58 -25.14
N ARG A 187 -3.51 -0.55 -24.45
CA ARG A 187 -2.52 0.38 -25.00
C ARG A 187 -1.20 -0.31 -25.31
N THR A 188 -0.76 -1.21 -24.42
CA THR A 188 0.45 -2.01 -24.65
C THR A 188 0.28 -2.94 -25.87
N ALA A 189 -0.86 -3.62 -25.97
CA ALA A 189 -1.15 -4.47 -27.14
C ALA A 189 -1.22 -3.67 -28.45
N GLU A 190 -1.85 -2.48 -28.44
CA GLU A 190 -1.89 -1.58 -29.61
C GLU A 190 -0.49 -1.08 -29.98
N ALA A 191 0.35 -0.72 -29.00
CA ALA A 191 1.72 -0.27 -29.22
C ALA A 191 2.59 -1.40 -29.81
N ASN A 192 2.53 -2.59 -29.22
CA ASN A 192 3.26 -3.77 -29.72
C ASN A 192 2.84 -4.15 -31.13
N ARG A 193 1.54 -4.12 -31.40
CA ARG A 193 1.05 -4.39 -32.76
C ARG A 193 1.59 -3.38 -33.78
N ARG A 194 1.56 -2.09 -33.48
CA ARG A 194 2.09 -1.05 -34.37
C ARG A 194 3.58 -1.21 -34.57
N ALA A 195 4.31 -1.58 -33.53
CA ALA A 195 5.75 -1.84 -33.62
C ALA A 195 6.03 -3.03 -34.55
N GLN A 196 5.30 -4.14 -34.42
CA GLN A 196 5.42 -5.30 -35.32
C GLN A 196 5.03 -4.97 -36.77
N GLU A 197 3.96 -4.20 -36.96
CA GLU A 197 3.57 -3.74 -38.33
C GLU A 197 4.67 -2.87 -38.95
N LEU A 198 5.32 -2.00 -38.19
CA LEU A 198 6.42 -1.16 -38.66
C LEU A 198 7.66 -1.99 -38.97
N GLU A 199 7.99 -2.96 -38.10
CA GLU A 199 9.12 -3.88 -38.35
C GLU A 199 8.91 -4.70 -39.62
N GLN A 200 7.73 -5.30 -39.77
CA GLN A 200 7.39 -6.06 -40.95
C GLN A 200 7.47 -5.19 -42.23
N PHE A 201 6.92 -3.97 -42.15
CA PHE A 201 7.02 -3.00 -43.25
C PHE A 201 8.47 -2.67 -43.59
N ALA A 202 9.29 -2.36 -42.58
CA ALA A 202 10.71 -2.07 -42.79
C ALA A 202 11.44 -3.27 -43.39
N TYR A 203 11.17 -4.48 -42.92
CA TYR A 203 11.76 -5.72 -43.45
C TYR A 203 11.41 -5.96 -44.92
N VAL A 204 10.10 -5.96 -45.24
CA VAL A 204 9.64 -6.22 -46.64
C VAL A 204 10.17 -5.14 -47.60
N THR A 205 10.02 -3.88 -47.19
CA THR A 205 10.50 -2.75 -48.04
C THR A 205 12.00 -2.81 -48.25
N SER A 206 12.76 -3.15 -47.22
CA SER A 206 14.22 -3.29 -47.33
C SER A 206 14.64 -4.44 -48.22
N HIS A 207 13.98 -5.60 -48.11
CA HIS A 207 14.23 -6.74 -49.01
C HIS A 207 13.97 -6.36 -50.46
N ASP A 208 12.84 -5.71 -50.72
CA ASP A 208 12.44 -5.35 -52.08
C ASP A 208 13.29 -4.23 -52.68
N LEU A 209 13.91 -3.38 -51.84
CA LEU A 209 14.89 -2.38 -52.28
C LEU A 209 16.28 -2.96 -52.48
N LYS A 210 16.72 -3.98 -51.76
CA LYS A 210 18.06 -4.61 -51.90
C LYS A 210 18.21 -5.30 -53.26
N ALA A 211 17.17 -5.93 -53.79
CA ALA A 211 17.24 -6.67 -55.04
C ALA A 211 17.55 -5.76 -56.23
N PRO A 212 16.83 -4.65 -56.51
CA PRO A 212 17.14 -3.74 -57.60
C PRO A 212 18.51 -3.04 -57.43
N LEU A 213 18.88 -2.67 -56.18
CA LEU A 213 20.19 -2.07 -55.92
C LEU A 213 21.33 -3.00 -56.23
N ARG A 214 21.22 -4.29 -55.91
CA ARG A 214 22.19 -5.32 -56.30
C ARG A 214 22.28 -5.44 -57.80
N GLY A 215 21.15 -5.38 -58.51
CA GLY A 215 21.10 -5.34 -59.96
C GLY A 215 21.89 -4.17 -60.55
N ILE A 216 21.67 -2.96 -59.99
CA ILE A 216 22.39 -1.74 -60.45
C ILE A 216 23.89 -1.87 -60.14
N ALA A 217 24.27 -2.35 -58.96
CA ALA A 217 25.69 -2.56 -58.63
C ALA A 217 26.40 -3.54 -59.60
N ASN A 218 25.71 -4.66 -59.87
CA ASN A 218 26.24 -5.66 -60.79
C ASN A 218 26.39 -5.11 -62.23
N LEU A 219 25.39 -4.39 -62.75
CA LEU A 219 25.43 -3.75 -64.04
C LEU A 219 26.56 -2.73 -64.10
N ALA A 220 26.76 -1.89 -63.11
CA ALA A 220 27.86 -0.94 -63.03
C ALA A 220 29.23 -1.65 -63.02
N ALA A 221 29.35 -2.76 -62.28
CA ALA A 221 30.60 -3.55 -62.28
C ALA A 221 30.88 -4.21 -63.59
N TRP A 222 29.87 -4.79 -64.27
CA TRP A 222 30.04 -5.37 -65.59
C TRP A 222 30.41 -4.33 -66.63
N LEU A 223 29.77 -3.16 -66.66
CA LEU A 223 30.10 -2.07 -67.51
C LEU A 223 31.56 -1.60 -67.30
N GLN A 224 32.02 -1.54 -66.05
CA GLN A 224 33.40 -1.18 -65.72
C GLN A 224 34.41 -2.23 -66.23
N GLU A 225 34.12 -3.52 -66.18
CA GLU A 225 34.96 -4.60 -66.63
C GLU A 225 34.94 -4.71 -68.14
N ASP A 226 33.75 -4.71 -68.78
CA ASP A 226 33.58 -4.87 -70.22
C ASP A 226 34.18 -3.70 -71.00
N LEU A 227 34.18 -2.50 -70.47
CA LEU A 227 34.66 -1.29 -71.12
C LEU A 227 36.02 -0.83 -70.59
N LYS A 228 36.72 -1.61 -69.80
CA LYS A 228 37.94 -1.25 -69.06
C LYS A 228 38.97 -0.49 -69.84
N GLU A 229 39.19 -0.90 -71.09
CA GLU A 229 40.16 -0.27 -72.03
C GLU A 229 39.58 0.93 -72.82
N LYS A 230 38.24 1.11 -72.78
CA LYS A 230 37.54 2.14 -73.54
C LYS A 230 36.97 3.26 -72.66
N LEU A 231 37.04 3.09 -71.38
CA LEU A 231 36.54 4.09 -70.44
C LEU A 231 37.46 5.30 -70.42
N THR A 232 36.88 6.48 -70.56
CA THR A 232 37.53 7.71 -70.18
C THR A 232 37.64 7.82 -68.64
N GLU A 233 38.62 8.57 -68.14
CA GLU A 233 38.78 8.78 -66.73
C GLU A 233 37.48 9.32 -66.08
N ALA A 234 36.84 10.30 -66.73
CA ALA A 234 35.56 10.85 -66.29
C ALA A 234 34.42 9.79 -66.17
N THR A 235 34.41 8.81 -67.17
CA THR A 235 33.40 7.75 -67.13
C THR A 235 33.71 6.73 -66.01
N ARG A 236 34.98 6.48 -65.70
CA ARG A 236 35.43 5.64 -64.61
C ARG A 236 35.00 6.23 -63.28
N GLU A 237 35.29 7.51 -63.04
CA GLU A 237 34.88 8.23 -61.87
C GLU A 237 33.34 8.19 -61.69
N GLN A 238 32.57 8.35 -62.78
CA GLN A 238 31.09 8.27 -62.72
C GLN A 238 30.61 6.87 -62.33
N LEU A 239 31.22 5.80 -62.83
CA LEU A 239 30.88 4.42 -62.43
C LEU A 239 31.25 4.12 -60.97
N GLU A 240 32.37 4.62 -60.51
CA GLU A 240 32.80 4.52 -59.11
C GLU A 240 31.80 5.27 -58.20
N LEU A 241 31.48 6.50 -58.56
CA LEU A 241 30.46 7.29 -57.84
C LEU A 241 29.10 6.55 -57.79
N LEU A 242 28.65 5.97 -58.90
CA LEU A 242 27.42 5.18 -58.94
C LEU A 242 27.47 4.00 -57.97
N ARG A 243 28.58 3.25 -57.97
CA ARG A 243 28.78 2.11 -57.08
C ARG A 243 28.78 2.54 -55.61
N ASP A 244 29.43 3.65 -55.28
CA ASP A 244 29.45 4.19 -53.91
C ASP A 244 28.07 4.62 -53.48
N ARG A 245 27.28 5.24 -54.36
CA ARG A 245 25.87 5.56 -54.07
C ARG A 245 25.02 4.32 -53.79
N VAL A 246 25.18 3.27 -54.59
CA VAL A 246 24.47 1.99 -54.37
C VAL A 246 24.92 1.32 -53.09
N LYS A 247 26.21 1.32 -52.79
CA LYS A 247 26.79 0.79 -51.56
C LYS A 247 26.22 1.52 -50.33
N ARG A 248 26.15 2.86 -50.40
CA ARG A 248 25.53 3.68 -49.36
C ARG A 248 24.05 3.38 -49.18
N MET A 249 23.27 3.25 -50.27
CA MET A 249 21.84 2.90 -50.16
C MET A 249 21.64 1.53 -49.48
N ASN A 250 22.48 0.54 -49.80
CA ASN A 250 22.44 -0.74 -49.09
C ASN A 250 22.73 -0.59 -47.59
N ALA A 251 23.75 0.19 -47.23
CA ALA A 251 24.09 0.44 -45.83
C ALA A 251 22.99 1.20 -45.08
N LEU A 252 22.29 2.15 -45.74
CA LEU A 252 21.10 2.83 -45.17
C LEU A 252 19.96 1.86 -44.92
N ILE A 253 19.68 0.95 -45.86
CA ILE A 253 18.63 -0.07 -45.73
C ILE A 253 18.98 -1.05 -44.60
N GLU A 254 20.24 -1.48 -44.49
CA GLU A 254 20.69 -2.35 -43.39
C GLU A 254 20.59 -1.69 -42.04
N GLY A 255 21.07 -0.45 -41.91
CA GLY A 255 20.95 0.29 -40.66
C GLY A 255 19.51 0.58 -40.26
N LEU A 256 18.59 0.80 -41.19
CA LEU A 256 17.16 0.93 -40.90
C LEU A 256 16.56 -0.38 -40.38
N LEU A 257 16.95 -1.51 -40.96
CA LEU A 257 16.52 -2.84 -40.48
C LEU A 257 17.03 -3.10 -39.06
N ASP A 258 18.31 -2.83 -38.82
CA ASP A 258 18.91 -3.02 -37.51
C ASP A 258 18.22 -2.12 -36.48
N TYR A 259 17.96 -0.86 -36.82
CA TYR A 259 17.21 0.05 -35.97
C TYR A 259 15.78 -0.44 -35.66
N SER A 260 15.10 -1.03 -36.66
CA SER A 260 13.74 -1.55 -36.49
C SER A 260 13.69 -2.78 -35.57
N ARG A 261 14.71 -3.62 -35.56
CA ARG A 261 14.78 -4.87 -34.80
C ARG A 261 15.08 -4.70 -33.33
N ILE A 262 15.69 -3.58 -32.92
CA ILE A 262 16.01 -3.31 -31.53
C ILE A 262 14.72 -3.26 -30.69
N GLY A 263 14.69 -4.06 -29.62
CA GLY A 263 13.55 -4.20 -28.69
C GLY A 263 12.54 -5.28 -29.09
N HIS A 264 12.73 -5.97 -30.24
CA HIS A 264 11.81 -7.02 -30.68
C HIS A 264 12.45 -8.41 -30.79
N THR A 265 13.77 -8.49 -30.79
CA THR A 265 14.51 -9.76 -30.80
C THR A 265 14.77 -10.19 -29.32
N GLU A 266 14.62 -11.48 -29.03
CA GLU A 266 14.99 -12.01 -27.70
C GLU A 266 16.47 -11.74 -27.44
N SER A 267 16.75 -10.92 -26.45
CA SER A 267 18.12 -10.61 -26.01
C SER A 267 18.76 -11.85 -25.42
N SER A 268 19.88 -12.27 -26.01
CA SER A 268 20.73 -13.32 -25.46
C SER A 268 21.66 -12.73 -24.43
N VAL A 269 21.24 -12.76 -23.16
CA VAL A 269 22.06 -12.26 -22.05
C VAL A 269 23.16 -13.25 -21.72
N GLU A 270 24.41 -12.85 -21.91
CA GLU A 270 25.59 -13.63 -21.58
C GLU A 270 26.60 -12.84 -20.72
N LYS A 271 27.62 -13.53 -20.21
CA LYS A 271 28.70 -12.89 -19.47
C LYS A 271 29.73 -12.33 -20.47
N VAL A 272 29.87 -11.02 -20.49
CA VAL A 272 30.71 -10.27 -21.41
C VAL A 272 31.84 -9.58 -20.65
N ASP A 273 33.07 -9.90 -20.98
CA ASP A 273 34.22 -9.11 -20.58
C ASP A 273 34.34 -7.90 -21.53
N VAL A 274 34.07 -6.70 -21.01
CA VAL A 274 34.02 -5.48 -21.80
C VAL A 274 35.39 -5.15 -22.40
N ARG A 275 36.48 -5.49 -21.71
CA ARG A 275 37.83 -5.25 -22.24
C ARG A 275 38.12 -6.13 -23.46
N GLU A 276 37.80 -7.41 -23.36
CA GLU A 276 37.96 -8.34 -24.48
C GLU A 276 37.11 -7.93 -25.66
N LEU A 277 35.86 -7.53 -25.43
CA LEU A 277 34.94 -7.01 -26.44
C LEU A 277 35.51 -5.78 -27.16
N LEU A 278 36.03 -4.82 -26.41
CA LEU A 278 36.65 -3.62 -26.98
C LEU A 278 37.88 -3.93 -27.85
N LEU A 279 38.72 -4.83 -27.39
CA LEU A 279 39.90 -5.26 -28.15
C LEU A 279 39.51 -5.93 -29.49
N GLU A 280 38.46 -6.79 -29.45
CA GLU A 280 37.89 -7.40 -30.66
C GLU A 280 37.34 -6.35 -31.63
N ILE A 281 36.63 -5.33 -31.10
CA ILE A 281 36.10 -4.24 -31.93
C ILE A 281 37.24 -3.44 -32.58
N VAL A 282 38.26 -3.08 -31.83
CA VAL A 282 39.40 -2.33 -32.36
C VAL A 282 40.12 -3.11 -33.43
N ASP A 283 40.37 -4.42 -33.23
CA ASP A 283 40.95 -5.30 -34.21
C ASP A 283 40.13 -5.38 -35.51
N SER A 284 38.81 -5.54 -35.38
CA SER A 284 37.85 -5.58 -36.47
C SER A 284 37.81 -4.29 -37.31
N LEU A 285 37.91 -3.13 -36.64
CA LEU A 285 37.85 -1.82 -37.27
C LEU A 285 39.17 -1.46 -38.01
N SER A 286 40.26 -2.13 -37.67
CA SER A 286 41.59 -1.96 -38.28
C SER A 286 41.97 -0.48 -38.44
N PRO A 287 42.10 0.30 -37.34
CA PRO A 287 42.43 1.72 -37.42
C PRO A 287 43.77 1.97 -38.14
N PRO A 288 44.01 3.16 -38.66
CA PRO A 288 45.32 3.53 -39.22
C PRO A 288 46.45 3.29 -38.21
N GLN A 289 47.67 3.01 -38.69
CA GLN A 289 48.82 2.64 -37.84
C GLN A 289 49.16 3.70 -36.78
N GLU A 290 48.90 4.95 -37.08
CA GLU A 290 49.17 6.11 -36.17
C GLU A 290 47.95 6.50 -35.32
N PHE A 291 46.84 5.77 -35.45
CA PHE A 291 45.65 5.98 -34.66
C PHE A 291 45.61 5.03 -33.45
N SER A 292 45.47 5.59 -32.25
CA SER A 292 45.51 4.80 -30.99
C SER A 292 44.18 4.79 -30.28
N VAL A 293 43.85 3.64 -29.67
CA VAL A 293 42.65 3.46 -28.82
C VAL A 293 43.08 2.97 -27.46
N ASP A 294 42.98 3.83 -26.47
CA ASP A 294 43.36 3.51 -25.10
C ASP A 294 42.15 3.05 -24.30
N ILE A 295 42.21 1.80 -23.85
CA ILE A 295 41.18 1.16 -23.04
C ILE A 295 41.60 1.12 -21.59
N ALA A 296 40.84 1.74 -20.66
CA ALA A 296 41.13 1.70 -19.25
C ALA A 296 41.26 0.25 -18.73
N PRO A 297 42.16 -0.01 -17.77
CA PRO A 297 42.44 -1.36 -17.30
C PRO A 297 41.30 -1.96 -16.45
N ASP A 298 40.43 -1.13 -15.88
CA ASP A 298 39.35 -1.44 -14.94
C ASP A 298 38.00 -1.68 -15.60
N MET A 299 37.98 -2.14 -16.87
CA MET A 299 36.74 -2.48 -17.56
C MET A 299 36.00 -3.63 -16.87
N PRO A 300 34.67 -3.50 -16.69
CA PRO A 300 33.86 -4.48 -15.98
C PRO A 300 33.59 -5.74 -16.81
N THR A 301 33.18 -6.80 -16.10
CA THR A 301 32.51 -7.94 -16.70
C THR A 301 31.04 -7.87 -16.40
N LEU A 302 30.19 -7.82 -17.44
CA LEU A 302 28.75 -7.60 -17.34
C LEU A 302 27.97 -8.85 -17.77
N ARG A 303 26.77 -9.04 -17.21
CA ARG A 303 25.77 -9.93 -17.82
C ARG A 303 24.83 -9.10 -18.68
N THR A 304 24.99 -9.20 -19.99
CA THR A 304 24.28 -8.32 -20.93
C THR A 304 24.16 -8.96 -22.32
N ASP A 305 23.41 -8.31 -23.20
CA ASP A 305 23.38 -8.61 -24.62
C ASP A 305 24.71 -8.13 -25.26
N ARG A 306 25.54 -9.11 -25.61
CA ARG A 306 26.87 -8.87 -26.23
C ARG A 306 26.76 -8.14 -27.55
N LEU A 307 25.77 -8.51 -28.39
CA LEU A 307 25.61 -7.92 -29.72
C LEU A 307 25.26 -6.43 -29.60
N HIS A 308 24.33 -6.07 -28.73
CA HIS A 308 23.95 -4.68 -28.51
C HIS A 308 25.12 -3.86 -27.97
N LEU A 309 25.85 -4.38 -26.98
CA LEU A 309 27.01 -3.68 -26.43
C LEU A 309 28.12 -3.53 -27.47
N TYR A 310 28.38 -4.57 -28.28
CA TYR A 310 29.29 -4.51 -29.44
C TYR A 310 28.88 -3.41 -30.41
N GLN A 311 27.60 -3.35 -30.79
CA GLN A 311 27.09 -2.34 -31.73
C GLN A 311 27.26 -0.92 -31.22
N VAL A 312 27.03 -0.68 -29.90
CA VAL A 312 27.23 0.63 -29.29
C VAL A 312 28.69 1.06 -29.42
N PHE A 313 29.62 0.23 -28.93
CA PHE A 313 31.03 0.56 -28.97
C PHE A 313 31.58 0.66 -30.41
N ALA A 314 31.23 -0.28 -31.28
CA ALA A 314 31.67 -0.29 -32.66
C ALA A 314 31.24 0.97 -33.41
N ASN A 315 29.99 1.44 -33.22
CA ASN A 315 29.51 2.67 -33.83
C ASN A 315 30.26 3.91 -33.29
N LEU A 316 30.46 4.00 -31.98
CA LEU A 316 31.13 5.15 -31.36
C LEU A 316 32.61 5.20 -31.78
N ILE A 317 33.34 4.08 -31.68
CA ILE A 317 34.77 4.00 -32.07
C ILE A 317 34.94 4.24 -33.57
N SER A 318 34.08 3.60 -34.39
CA SER A 318 34.11 3.81 -35.85
C SER A 318 33.85 5.27 -36.25
N ASN A 319 32.95 5.97 -35.53
CA ASN A 319 32.69 7.39 -35.74
C ASN A 319 33.94 8.24 -35.42
N SER A 320 34.59 7.99 -34.27
CA SER A 320 35.81 8.70 -33.90
C SER A 320 36.96 8.47 -34.93
N ILE A 321 37.09 7.26 -35.45
CA ILE A 321 38.09 6.99 -36.48
C ILE A 321 37.76 7.67 -37.82
N LYS A 322 36.52 7.56 -38.29
CA LYS A 322 36.10 8.05 -39.64
C LYS A 322 36.03 9.57 -39.73
N HIS A 323 35.64 10.23 -38.65
CA HIS A 323 35.45 11.69 -38.62
C HIS A 323 36.67 12.43 -38.07
N HIS A 324 37.76 11.73 -37.84
CA HIS A 324 39.01 12.38 -37.47
C HIS A 324 39.61 13.11 -38.66
N ASP A 325 40.12 14.31 -38.44
CA ASP A 325 40.72 15.19 -39.47
C ASP A 325 42.19 14.84 -39.80
N SER A 326 42.75 13.86 -39.05
CA SER A 326 44.13 13.38 -39.20
C SER A 326 44.17 11.85 -39.15
N GLU A 327 45.17 11.24 -39.81
CA GLU A 327 45.50 9.81 -39.66
C GLU A 327 46.09 9.51 -38.24
N GLN A 328 46.59 10.54 -37.56
CA GLN A 328 47.08 10.51 -36.17
C GLN A 328 45.93 10.93 -35.24
N GLY A 329 45.31 10.00 -34.59
CA GLY A 329 44.21 10.28 -33.68
C GLY A 329 44.24 9.42 -32.44
N HIS A 330 43.53 9.86 -31.43
CA HIS A 330 43.48 9.15 -30.16
C HIS A 330 42.06 9.06 -29.63
N VAL A 331 41.68 7.86 -29.18
CA VAL A 331 40.42 7.60 -28.49
C VAL A 331 40.68 7.02 -27.11
N TRP A 332 40.14 7.63 -26.10
CA TRP A 332 40.19 7.15 -24.70
C TRP A 332 38.84 6.55 -24.30
N ILE A 333 38.86 5.32 -23.77
CA ILE A 333 37.68 4.63 -23.31
C ILE A 333 37.83 4.40 -21.79
N LYS A 334 36.94 5.02 -21.00
CA LYS A 334 36.94 4.95 -19.55
C LYS A 334 35.60 4.44 -19.05
N VAL A 335 35.59 3.94 -17.82
CA VAL A 335 34.38 3.48 -17.14
C VAL A 335 34.34 4.00 -15.70
N SER A 336 33.15 4.27 -15.21
CA SER A 336 32.89 4.52 -13.79
C SER A 336 31.59 3.84 -13.37
N GLU A 337 31.53 3.34 -12.13
CA GLU A 337 30.31 2.74 -11.60
C GLU A 337 29.53 3.79 -10.80
N LYS A 338 28.23 3.91 -11.07
CA LYS A 338 27.36 4.87 -10.41
C LYS A 338 25.93 4.33 -10.28
N GLY A 339 25.48 4.06 -9.05
CA GLY A 339 24.09 3.73 -8.79
C GLY A 339 23.56 2.46 -9.45
N GLY A 340 24.39 1.44 -9.61
CA GLY A 340 24.02 0.17 -10.28
C GLY A 340 24.14 0.20 -11.80
N PHE A 341 24.61 1.33 -12.34
CA PHE A 341 24.94 1.48 -13.75
C PHE A 341 26.46 1.67 -13.91
N TYR A 342 26.99 1.23 -15.05
CA TYR A 342 28.31 1.61 -15.51
C TYR A 342 28.16 2.77 -16.50
N GLU A 343 28.85 3.86 -16.24
CA GLU A 343 28.97 5.00 -17.15
C GLU A 343 30.26 4.83 -17.96
N PHE A 344 30.10 4.57 -19.26
CA PHE A 344 31.20 4.51 -20.20
C PHE A 344 31.40 5.88 -20.85
N THR A 345 32.65 6.29 -20.95
CA THR A 345 33.05 7.54 -21.60
C THR A 345 34.02 7.23 -22.72
N LEU A 346 33.66 7.62 -23.95
CA LEU A 346 34.54 7.65 -25.08
C LEU A 346 34.88 9.08 -25.41
N GLU A 347 36.13 9.39 -25.50
CA GLU A 347 36.65 10.73 -25.79
C GLU A 347 37.65 10.63 -26.96
N ASP A 348 37.50 11.48 -27.96
CA ASP A 348 38.43 11.60 -29.08
C ASP A 348 39.03 13.02 -29.13
N ASP A 349 40.16 13.15 -29.83
CA ASP A 349 40.85 14.40 -30.08
C ASP A 349 40.58 14.95 -31.50
N GLY A 350 39.47 14.55 -32.11
CA GLY A 350 39.08 14.94 -33.46
C GLY A 350 38.58 16.38 -33.57
N PRO A 351 37.95 16.75 -34.72
CA PRO A 351 37.53 18.13 -35.02
C PRO A 351 36.42 18.65 -34.12
N GLY A 352 35.76 17.77 -33.34
CA GLY A 352 34.65 18.14 -32.46
C GLY A 352 33.37 18.48 -33.22
N ILE A 353 32.31 18.69 -32.46
CA ILE A 353 30.95 18.92 -32.94
C ILE A 353 30.39 20.20 -32.30
N ALA A 354 29.87 21.09 -33.15
CA ALA A 354 29.30 22.34 -32.65
C ALA A 354 28.03 22.07 -31.79
N PRO A 355 27.81 22.84 -30.71
CA PRO A 355 26.72 22.60 -29.76
C PRO A 355 25.32 22.56 -30.40
N GLU A 356 25.08 23.27 -31.46
CA GLU A 356 23.83 23.29 -32.21
C GLU A 356 23.48 21.93 -32.85
N TYR A 357 24.45 21.04 -33.00
CA TYR A 357 24.24 19.70 -33.59
C TYR A 357 24.19 18.58 -32.54
N HIS A 358 24.42 18.84 -31.27
CA HIS A 358 24.50 17.78 -30.24
C HIS A 358 23.25 16.91 -30.17
N GLU A 359 22.06 17.48 -30.33
CA GLU A 359 20.82 16.71 -30.38
C GLU A 359 20.55 16.09 -31.76
N THR A 360 20.91 16.83 -32.83
CA THR A 360 20.61 16.38 -34.18
C THR A 360 21.47 15.23 -34.68
N VAL A 361 22.69 15.07 -34.13
CA VAL A 361 23.56 13.93 -34.49
C VAL A 361 23.00 12.56 -34.10
N PHE A 362 22.07 12.53 -33.13
CA PHE A 362 21.35 11.32 -32.73
C PHE A 362 20.06 11.07 -33.54
N MET A 363 19.71 11.95 -34.48
CA MET A 363 18.56 11.75 -35.36
C MET A 363 18.98 10.90 -36.57
N MET A 364 18.07 10.07 -37.08
CA MET A 364 18.33 9.24 -38.25
C MET A 364 18.58 10.09 -39.49
N PHE A 365 19.51 9.64 -40.35
CA PHE A 365 19.86 10.25 -41.63
C PHE A 365 20.50 11.64 -41.53
N GLN A 366 20.99 12.02 -40.35
CA GLN A 366 21.71 13.27 -40.15
C GLN A 366 23.22 13.06 -40.31
N THR A 367 23.84 13.87 -41.18
CA THR A 367 25.28 13.96 -41.38
C THR A 367 25.67 15.44 -41.37
N LEU A 368 26.78 15.80 -40.71
CA LEU A 368 27.15 17.20 -40.48
C LEU A 368 27.88 17.85 -41.66
N GLU A 369 28.53 17.08 -42.51
CA GLU A 369 29.31 17.59 -43.64
C GLU A 369 28.85 17.07 -45.00
N THR A 370 28.90 17.95 -46.00
CA THR A 370 28.55 17.61 -47.39
C THR A 370 29.55 16.66 -48.07
N LYS A 371 30.82 16.63 -47.62
CA LYS A 371 31.83 15.69 -48.11
C LYS A 371 31.65 14.26 -47.59
N ASP A 372 31.05 14.12 -46.43
CA ASP A 372 30.76 12.81 -45.80
C ASP A 372 29.53 12.09 -46.36
N TYR A 373 28.80 12.74 -47.28
CA TYR A 373 27.63 12.11 -47.92
C TYR A 373 27.95 10.80 -48.62
N ASP A 374 29.20 10.53 -48.95
CA ASP A 374 29.58 9.33 -49.74
C ASP A 374 29.85 8.10 -48.85
N THR A 375 30.23 8.26 -47.60
CA THR A 375 30.62 7.14 -46.71
C THR A 375 29.74 6.94 -45.50
N ASN A 376 28.98 7.95 -45.07
CA ASN A 376 28.21 7.92 -43.79
C ASN A 376 26.69 7.81 -44.02
N THR A 377 26.06 6.91 -43.26
CA THR A 377 24.62 6.67 -43.36
C THR A 377 23.79 7.59 -42.45
N GLY A 378 24.39 8.21 -41.43
CA GLY A 378 23.66 8.98 -40.39
C GLY A 378 22.72 8.14 -39.53
N ILE A 379 22.93 6.81 -39.45
CA ILE A 379 22.10 5.89 -38.64
C ILE A 379 22.84 5.45 -37.38
N GLY A 380 24.17 5.42 -37.38
CA GLY A 380 24.97 4.83 -36.31
C GLY A 380 24.68 5.41 -34.90
N LEU A 381 24.68 6.74 -34.76
CA LEU A 381 24.40 7.38 -33.47
C LEU A 381 22.93 7.26 -33.06
N ALA A 382 21.99 7.26 -34.00
CA ALA A 382 20.58 7.00 -33.72
C ALA A 382 20.38 5.55 -33.20
N LEU A 383 21.10 4.59 -33.78
CA LEU A 383 21.14 3.18 -33.35
C LEU A 383 21.69 3.07 -31.92
N VAL A 384 22.81 3.73 -31.64
CA VAL A 384 23.42 3.76 -30.31
C VAL A 384 22.43 4.30 -29.28
N ARG A 385 21.79 5.44 -29.55
CA ARG A 385 20.79 6.04 -28.65
C ARG A 385 19.63 5.07 -28.37
N LYS A 386 19.13 4.41 -29.40
CA LYS A 386 18.03 3.44 -29.27
C LYS A 386 18.43 2.22 -28.43
N ILE A 387 19.60 1.62 -28.71
CA ILE A 387 20.11 0.46 -27.96
C ILE A 387 20.28 0.83 -26.46
N VAL A 388 20.95 1.95 -26.20
CA VAL A 388 21.20 2.39 -24.82
C VAL A 388 19.87 2.64 -24.06
N GLN A 389 18.89 3.27 -24.70
CA GLN A 389 17.56 3.51 -24.11
C GLN A 389 16.77 2.21 -23.86
N GLU A 390 16.88 1.24 -24.77
CA GLU A 390 16.22 -0.07 -24.62
C GLU A 390 16.76 -0.83 -23.40
N HIS A 391 18.05 -0.67 -23.10
CA HIS A 391 18.67 -1.21 -21.89
C HIS A 391 18.48 -0.32 -20.64
N GLY A 392 17.61 0.70 -20.70
CA GLY A 392 17.31 1.59 -19.57
C GLY A 392 18.40 2.60 -19.24
N GLY A 393 19.36 2.77 -20.14
CA GLY A 393 20.44 3.73 -20.03
C GLY A 393 20.13 5.08 -20.70
N SER A 394 21.11 5.95 -20.68
CA SER A 394 21.08 7.26 -21.36
C SER A 394 22.41 7.51 -22.05
N ILE A 395 22.39 8.29 -23.16
CA ILE A 395 23.60 8.74 -23.85
C ILE A 395 23.59 10.25 -23.94
N SER A 396 24.78 10.86 -23.79
CA SER A 396 25.02 12.29 -23.93
C SER A 396 26.29 12.55 -24.71
N LEU A 397 26.37 13.73 -25.31
CA LEU A 397 27.51 14.25 -26.04
C LEU A 397 27.96 15.58 -25.43
N GLU A 398 29.25 15.70 -25.17
CA GLU A 398 29.94 16.94 -24.85
C GLU A 398 31.03 17.17 -25.87
N SER A 399 30.98 18.25 -26.61
CA SER A 399 31.93 18.56 -27.65
C SER A 399 31.97 20.06 -27.97
N GLU A 400 33.11 20.52 -28.39
CA GLU A 400 33.32 21.87 -28.96
C GLU A 400 34.20 21.76 -30.22
N PRO A 401 33.99 22.61 -31.23
CA PRO A 401 34.85 22.61 -32.41
C PRO A 401 36.34 22.74 -32.05
N GLY A 402 37.15 21.84 -32.58
CA GLY A 402 38.61 21.76 -32.36
C GLY A 402 39.04 21.17 -31.02
N LYS A 403 38.10 20.61 -30.22
CA LYS A 403 38.42 19.99 -28.90
C LYS A 403 38.04 18.51 -28.81
N GLY A 404 37.72 17.87 -29.93
CA GLY A 404 37.23 16.51 -29.93
C GLY A 404 35.80 16.34 -29.47
N ALA A 405 35.36 15.10 -29.37
CA ALA A 405 34.04 14.74 -28.85
C ALA A 405 34.12 13.76 -27.68
N ARG A 406 33.25 13.93 -26.74
CA ARG A 406 33.08 13.05 -25.58
C ARG A 406 31.69 12.52 -25.54
N PHE A 407 31.52 11.24 -25.82
CA PHE A 407 30.29 10.49 -25.66
C PHE A 407 30.27 9.80 -24.29
N ARG A 408 29.17 9.98 -23.52
CA ARG A 408 28.94 9.24 -22.30
C ARG A 408 27.65 8.47 -22.41
N PHE A 409 27.69 7.20 -22.09
CA PHE A 409 26.47 6.41 -21.99
C PHE A 409 26.46 5.56 -20.74
N THR A 410 25.26 5.33 -20.21
CA THR A 410 25.05 4.48 -19.04
C THR A 410 24.52 3.12 -19.47
N TRP A 411 25.01 2.08 -18.79
CA TRP A 411 24.64 0.69 -19.08
C TRP A 411 24.38 -0.04 -17.75
N PRO A 412 23.31 -0.87 -17.61
CA PRO A 412 23.01 -1.55 -16.36
C PRO A 412 24.09 -2.58 -16.02
N GLY A 413 24.45 -2.69 -14.73
CA GLY A 413 25.46 -3.64 -14.25
C GLY A 413 25.01 -5.10 -14.30
N SER A 414 23.70 -5.33 -14.31
CA SER A 414 23.06 -6.64 -14.54
C SER A 414 21.68 -6.42 -15.16
N VAL A 415 21.37 -7.11 -16.21
CA VAL A 415 20.05 -7.18 -16.83
C VAL A 415 19.31 -8.40 -16.27
#